data_305b1d43ac085904d68a79343edb19b8
#
_entry.id   305b1d43ac085904d68a79343edb19b8
#
_cell.length_a   1.000
_cell.length_b   1.000
_cell.length_c   1.000
_cell.angle_alpha   90.00
_cell.angle_beta   90.00
_cell.angle_gamma   90.00
#
_symmetry.space_group_name_H-M   'P 1'
#
loop_
_entity.id
_entity.type
_entity.pdbx_description
1 polymer ?
#
loop_
_entity_poly.entity_id
_entity_poly.type
_entity_poly.pdbx_seq_one_letter_code
_entity_poly.pdbx_strand_id
1 'polypeptide(L)'
;MRDAVEGGRRRGVLVPVYPGARNGLAALLLARLTVLLLALPTGCVSTSGIDTSAMSFSQKPLVGKVVWNDLSTQDMDVARRFYGGLFGWTFEQSTAPGGQPYLLARSGRIFVAGMVAVSSPSEDVVLSRWVPYMSVSDVDTSVGRATVAGATVLVSARDVNLGRVAVIEDKEKAILGLARSRIGDPDDITTAPAPGRVVWTELLSNDPQAASQFYQTVAGVTARTIERHGGPYMLLSGRGIDRAGILKNPSDDAAPVWLTYFGVEDPVSAAARVEALGGKVILAPSAQLRDGTMAVVTDPTGALFALQKVGS
;
A
#
# COMPACT_ATOMS: atom_id res chain seq x y z
N MET A 1 -46.43 33.66 -25.48
CA MET A 1 -46.26 32.81 -24.29
C MET A 1 -45.01 31.96 -24.58
N ARG A 2 -43.88 32.29 -23.96
CA ARG A 2 -42.58 31.64 -24.20
C ARG A 2 -42.26 30.87 -22.91
N ASP A 3 -42.18 29.56 -23.06
CA ASP A 3 -41.75 28.68 -21.96
C ASP A 3 -40.26 28.66 -21.88
N ALA A 4 -39.74 29.05 -20.73
CA ALA A 4 -38.31 28.99 -20.37
C ALA A 4 -38.01 27.60 -19.83
N VAL A 5 -37.10 26.88 -20.48
CA VAL A 5 -36.54 25.62 -20.01
C VAL A 5 -35.31 25.97 -19.15
N GLU A 6 -35.41 25.76 -17.83
CA GLU A 6 -34.30 25.85 -16.89
C GLU A 6 -33.36 24.64 -17.04
N GLY A 7 -32.15 24.93 -17.48
CA GLY A 7 -31.06 23.96 -17.54
C GLY A 7 -30.40 23.78 -16.18
N GLY A 8 -30.67 22.66 -15.52
CA GLY A 8 -29.99 22.28 -14.29
C GLY A 8 -28.50 22.04 -14.50
N ARG A 9 -27.66 22.92 -13.98
CA ARG A 9 -26.22 22.74 -13.90
C ARG A 9 -25.90 21.67 -12.86
N ARG A 10 -25.46 20.52 -13.33
CA ARG A 10 -24.80 19.52 -12.47
C ARG A 10 -23.50 20.14 -11.92
N ARG A 11 -23.44 20.39 -10.62
CA ARG A 11 -22.21 20.78 -9.94
C ARG A 11 -21.30 19.52 -9.91
N GLY A 12 -20.27 19.53 -10.75
CA GLY A 12 -19.20 18.55 -10.64
C GLY A 12 -18.50 18.72 -9.29
N VAL A 13 -18.30 17.61 -8.60
CA VAL A 13 -17.50 17.55 -7.38
C VAL A 13 -16.06 17.87 -7.78
N LEU A 14 -15.56 19.02 -7.34
CA LEU A 14 -14.15 19.41 -7.47
C LEU A 14 -13.32 18.50 -6.55
N VAL A 15 -12.69 17.48 -7.11
CA VAL A 15 -11.62 16.75 -6.45
C VAL A 15 -10.42 17.67 -6.41
N PRO A 16 -9.81 17.94 -5.23
CA PRO A 16 -8.62 18.78 -5.17
C PRO A 16 -7.50 18.16 -5.99
N VAL A 17 -7.07 18.87 -7.03
CA VAL A 17 -5.92 18.52 -7.85
C VAL A 17 -4.67 18.73 -7.01
N TYR A 18 -3.86 17.71 -6.82
CA TYR A 18 -2.50 17.86 -6.33
C TYR A 18 -1.77 18.84 -7.25
N PRO A 19 -1.11 19.87 -6.75
CA PRO A 19 -0.33 20.76 -7.61
C PRO A 19 0.86 19.95 -8.17
N GLY A 20 0.65 19.36 -9.33
CA GLY A 20 1.72 18.85 -10.17
C GLY A 20 2.56 20.05 -10.63
N ALA A 21 3.86 19.98 -10.41
CA ALA A 21 4.83 20.97 -10.84
C ALA A 21 4.62 21.32 -12.31
N ARG A 22 4.24 22.58 -12.56
CA ARG A 22 4.26 23.19 -13.90
C ARG A 22 5.68 23.59 -14.25
N ASN A 23 6.12 23.10 -15.40
CA ASN A 23 7.20 23.59 -16.25
C ASN A 23 8.64 23.43 -15.76
N GLY A 24 9.30 22.46 -16.37
CA GLY A 24 10.75 22.40 -16.43
C GLY A 24 11.16 21.13 -17.18
N LEU A 25 11.60 21.32 -18.41
CA LEU A 25 12.24 20.37 -19.34
C LEU A 25 12.56 19.00 -18.76
N ALA A 26 12.17 17.99 -19.52
CA ALA A 26 12.62 16.61 -19.38
C ALA A 26 14.11 16.54 -19.08
N ALA A 27 14.45 16.38 -17.81
CA ALA A 27 15.70 15.83 -17.36
C ALA A 27 15.36 14.46 -16.81
N LEU A 28 15.49 13.44 -17.66
CA LEU A 28 15.66 12.06 -17.27
C LEU A 28 16.87 11.97 -16.33
N LEU A 29 16.68 12.19 -15.05
CA LEU A 29 17.57 11.71 -14.02
C LEU A 29 16.94 10.43 -13.47
N LEU A 30 17.31 9.31 -14.10
CA LEU A 30 17.35 8.01 -13.46
C LEU A 30 18.17 8.20 -12.18
N ALA A 31 17.50 8.42 -11.06
CA ALA A 31 18.07 8.19 -9.75
C ALA A 31 18.32 6.68 -9.66
N ARG A 32 19.43 6.24 -10.23
CA ARG A 32 19.98 4.92 -9.95
C ARG A 32 20.24 4.88 -8.47
N LEU A 33 19.44 4.11 -7.76
CA LEU A 33 19.73 3.65 -6.41
C LEU A 33 20.99 2.79 -6.51
N THR A 34 22.14 3.44 -6.47
CA THR A 34 23.45 2.77 -6.45
C THR A 34 23.60 2.18 -5.05
N VAL A 35 23.08 0.98 -4.85
CA VAL A 35 23.43 0.15 -3.70
C VAL A 35 24.86 -0.30 -3.94
N LEU A 36 25.79 0.34 -3.22
CA LEU A 36 27.19 -0.07 -3.15
C LEU A 36 27.25 -1.48 -2.55
N LEU A 37 27.48 -2.49 -3.40
CA LEU A 37 27.76 -3.86 -2.97
C LEU A 37 29.15 -3.88 -2.32
N LEU A 38 29.19 -3.81 -1.00
CA LEU A 38 30.34 -4.30 -0.22
C LEU A 38 30.04 -5.78 0.10
N ALA A 39 30.81 -6.66 -0.53
CA ALA A 39 30.86 -8.06 -0.16
C ALA A 39 31.45 -8.15 1.25
N LEU A 40 30.65 -8.59 2.23
CA LEU A 40 31.08 -8.92 3.57
C LEU A 40 30.78 -10.40 3.88
N PRO A 41 31.58 -11.01 4.76
CA PRO A 41 31.65 -12.46 4.94
C PRO A 41 30.37 -13.03 5.52
N THR A 42 30.11 -14.29 5.20
CA THR A 42 29.06 -15.15 5.76
C THR A 42 29.17 -15.23 7.29
N GLY A 43 28.61 -14.22 7.97
CA GLY A 43 28.34 -14.29 9.40
C GLY A 43 27.03 -15.01 9.62
N CYS A 44 27.02 -16.00 10.50
CA CYS A 44 25.81 -16.64 11.02
C CYS A 44 24.87 -15.54 11.52
N VAL A 45 23.79 -15.28 10.79
CA VAL A 45 22.72 -14.40 11.27
C VAL A 45 22.02 -15.16 12.38
N SER A 46 22.30 -14.76 13.62
CA SER A 46 21.48 -15.14 14.77
C SER A 46 20.05 -14.70 14.46
N THR A 47 19.15 -15.63 14.27
CA THR A 47 17.71 -15.42 14.28
C THR A 47 17.32 -15.02 15.70
N SER A 48 17.51 -13.76 16.08
CA SER A 48 16.79 -13.17 17.18
C SER A 48 15.32 -13.25 16.79
N GLY A 49 14.62 -14.23 17.38
CA GLY A 49 13.33 -14.68 16.89
C GLY A 49 12.29 -13.57 16.97
N ILE A 50 11.78 -13.13 15.84
CA ILE A 50 10.55 -12.35 15.78
C ILE A 50 9.46 -13.21 16.40
N ASP A 51 8.93 -12.78 17.56
CA ASP A 51 7.85 -13.52 18.24
C ASP A 51 6.54 -13.44 17.47
N THR A 52 6.26 -14.46 16.70
CA THR A 52 5.02 -14.63 15.95
C THR A 52 4.02 -15.55 16.63
N SER A 53 4.22 -15.90 17.91
CA SER A 53 3.38 -16.88 18.65
C SER A 53 1.90 -16.49 18.75
N ALA A 54 1.59 -15.20 18.63
CA ALA A 54 0.21 -14.69 18.61
C ALA A 54 -0.44 -14.71 17.21
N MET A 55 0.26 -15.19 16.19
CA MET A 55 -0.22 -15.25 14.80
C MET A 55 -0.36 -16.69 14.35
N SER A 56 -1.33 -16.95 13.49
CA SER A 56 -1.47 -18.23 12.79
C SER A 56 -1.10 -18.08 11.32
N PHE A 57 -0.58 -19.17 10.72
CA PHE A 57 -0.02 -19.14 9.38
C PHE A 57 -0.51 -20.32 8.55
N SER A 58 -0.91 -20.02 7.32
CA SER A 58 -1.31 -21.01 6.33
C SER A 58 -0.14 -21.89 5.91
N GLN A 59 -0.38 -23.18 5.77
CA GLN A 59 0.61 -24.14 5.23
C GLN A 59 0.95 -23.90 3.75
N LYS A 60 0.09 -23.19 3.03
CA LYS A 60 0.22 -22.90 1.60
C LYS A 60 0.12 -21.39 1.37
N PRO A 61 0.80 -20.86 0.32
CA PRO A 61 0.67 -19.44 -0.01
C PRO A 61 -0.78 -19.08 -0.29
N LEU A 62 -1.22 -17.98 0.32
CA LEU A 62 -2.53 -17.37 0.06
C LEU A 62 -2.38 -16.38 -1.10
N VAL A 63 -2.11 -16.91 -2.29
CA VAL A 63 -1.80 -16.15 -3.51
C VAL A 63 -2.78 -14.99 -3.70
N GLY A 64 -2.23 -13.81 -3.97
CA GLY A 64 -2.99 -12.56 -4.13
C GLY A 64 -3.28 -11.83 -2.82
N LYS A 65 -3.12 -12.46 -1.65
CA LYS A 65 -3.27 -11.80 -0.36
C LYS A 65 -2.13 -10.83 -0.12
N VAL A 66 -2.44 -9.62 0.33
CA VAL A 66 -1.44 -8.70 0.90
C VAL A 66 -1.10 -9.22 2.29
N VAL A 67 0.13 -9.69 2.44
CA VAL A 67 0.62 -10.38 3.65
C VAL A 67 1.50 -9.51 4.52
N TRP A 68 1.97 -8.40 3.97
CA TRP A 68 2.79 -7.42 4.65
C TRP A 68 2.63 -6.03 4.04
N ASN A 69 2.97 -4.99 4.80
CA ASN A 69 3.00 -3.62 4.32
C ASN A 69 4.24 -2.92 4.89
N ASP A 70 5.07 -2.33 4.04
CA ASP A 70 6.17 -1.48 4.47
C ASP A 70 5.83 -0.02 4.25
N LEU A 71 6.07 0.81 5.24
CA LEU A 71 6.18 2.23 5.08
C LEU A 71 7.61 2.59 4.71
N SER A 72 7.84 3.02 3.47
CA SER A 72 9.04 3.79 3.13
C SER A 72 8.81 5.22 3.61
N THR A 73 9.69 5.75 4.45
CA THR A 73 9.52 7.10 5.02
C THR A 73 10.81 7.89 5.03
N GLN A 74 10.69 9.20 4.80
CA GLN A 74 11.83 10.13 4.85
C GLN A 74 12.19 10.50 6.30
N ASP A 75 11.27 10.28 7.26
CA ASP A 75 11.49 10.51 8.69
C ASP A 75 10.84 9.42 9.54
N MET A 76 11.68 8.48 10.00
CA MET A 76 11.25 7.35 10.82
C MET A 76 10.66 7.77 12.18
N ASP A 77 11.19 8.84 12.79
CA ASP A 77 10.74 9.28 14.10
C ASP A 77 9.41 10.02 14.02
N VAL A 78 9.21 10.83 12.99
CA VAL A 78 7.92 11.45 12.71
C VAL A 78 6.87 10.39 12.44
N ALA A 79 7.16 9.44 11.55
CA ALA A 79 6.25 8.34 11.22
C ALA A 79 5.90 7.51 12.46
N ARG A 80 6.89 7.14 13.28
CA ARG A 80 6.69 6.38 14.52
C ARG A 80 5.75 7.09 15.50
N ARG A 81 5.94 8.40 15.71
CA ARG A 81 5.05 9.20 16.56
C ARG A 81 3.64 9.27 16.00
N PHE A 82 3.52 9.49 14.70
CA PHE A 82 2.24 9.59 14.02
C PHE A 82 1.43 8.31 14.14
N TYR A 83 1.96 7.17 13.69
CA TYR A 83 1.22 5.89 13.71
C TYR A 83 1.04 5.35 15.13
N GLY A 84 1.96 5.63 16.04
CA GLY A 84 1.79 5.37 17.47
C GLY A 84 0.63 6.16 18.06
N GLY A 85 0.52 7.44 17.74
CA GLY A 85 -0.60 8.31 18.16
C GLY A 85 -1.93 7.95 17.51
N LEU A 86 -1.92 7.62 16.21
CA LEU A 86 -3.14 7.34 15.45
C LEU A 86 -3.76 5.98 15.79
N PHE A 87 -2.93 4.92 15.80
CA PHE A 87 -3.39 3.54 15.93
C PHE A 87 -3.00 2.86 17.25
N GLY A 88 -2.24 3.54 18.11
CA GLY A 88 -1.70 2.94 19.33
C GLY A 88 -0.61 1.89 19.05
N TRP A 89 0.07 1.97 17.90
CA TRP A 89 1.12 1.01 17.57
C TRP A 89 2.34 1.17 18.48
N THR A 90 2.97 0.04 18.79
CA THR A 90 4.30 -0.03 19.39
C THR A 90 5.31 -0.49 18.36
N PHE A 91 6.60 -0.20 18.58
CA PHE A 91 7.63 -0.43 17.58
C PHE A 91 8.82 -1.17 18.20
N GLU A 92 9.33 -2.16 17.46
CA GLU A 92 10.54 -2.90 17.78
C GLU A 92 11.61 -2.61 16.74
N GLN A 93 12.85 -2.43 17.20
CA GLN A 93 13.97 -2.28 16.30
C GLN A 93 14.31 -3.63 15.65
N SER A 94 14.60 -3.59 14.38
CA SER A 94 15.03 -4.72 13.57
C SER A 94 16.05 -4.23 12.54
N THR A 95 16.47 -5.12 11.67
CA THR A 95 17.43 -4.80 10.61
C THR A 95 16.94 -5.37 9.29
N ALA A 96 16.84 -4.51 8.30
CA ALA A 96 16.58 -4.92 6.93
C ALA A 96 17.83 -5.56 6.28
N PRO A 97 17.69 -6.34 5.20
CA PRO A 97 18.83 -6.84 4.45
C PRO A 97 19.76 -5.70 4.02
N GLY A 98 21.05 -5.88 4.26
CA GLY A 98 22.06 -4.84 4.04
C GLY A 98 22.37 -3.99 5.28
N GLY A 99 21.82 -4.35 6.45
CA GLY A 99 22.16 -3.70 7.72
C GLY A 99 21.41 -2.39 7.98
N GLN A 100 20.44 -2.03 7.15
CA GLN A 100 19.68 -0.79 7.33
C GLN A 100 18.71 -0.88 8.52
N PRO A 101 18.55 0.21 9.30
CA PRO A 101 17.55 0.28 10.35
C PRO A 101 16.14 -0.03 9.80
N TYR A 102 15.42 -0.87 10.53
CA TYR A 102 14.07 -1.27 10.21
C TYR A 102 13.26 -1.31 11.50
N LEU A 103 12.03 -0.81 11.48
CA LEU A 103 11.11 -0.91 12.60
C LEU A 103 9.99 -1.88 12.27
N LEU A 104 9.67 -2.76 13.21
CA LEU A 104 8.50 -3.61 13.18
C LEU A 104 7.41 -2.96 14.01
N ALA A 105 6.27 -2.64 13.39
CA ALA A 105 5.11 -2.09 14.05
C ALA A 105 4.18 -3.21 14.55
N ARG A 106 3.68 -3.07 15.78
CA ARG A 106 2.72 -3.97 16.41
C ARG A 106 1.42 -3.27 16.77
N SER A 107 0.30 -3.94 16.53
CA SER A 107 -0.99 -3.66 17.16
C SER A 107 -1.26 -4.73 18.21
N GLY A 108 -1.07 -4.40 19.49
CA GLY A 108 -1.03 -5.38 20.56
C GLY A 108 0.13 -6.38 20.37
N ARG A 109 -0.19 -7.67 20.28
CA ARG A 109 0.82 -8.74 20.11
C ARG A 109 1.08 -9.10 18.63
N ILE A 110 0.39 -8.48 17.67
CA ILE A 110 0.44 -8.85 16.25
C ILE A 110 1.27 -7.83 15.49
N PHE A 111 2.21 -8.31 14.69
CA PHE A 111 2.90 -7.47 13.72
C PHE A 111 1.96 -7.04 12.60
N VAL A 112 1.96 -5.76 12.29
CA VAL A 112 1.02 -5.15 11.32
C VAL A 112 1.73 -4.50 10.14
N ALA A 113 2.96 -4.02 10.33
CA ALA A 113 3.72 -3.33 9.28
C ALA A 113 5.22 -3.28 9.60
N GLY A 114 6.00 -2.94 8.58
CA GLY A 114 7.38 -2.51 8.71
C GLY A 114 7.58 -1.04 8.36
N MET A 115 8.70 -0.47 8.78
CA MET A 115 9.10 0.88 8.38
C MET A 115 10.58 0.89 8.01
N VAL A 116 10.90 1.52 6.90
CA VAL A 116 12.26 1.68 6.38
C VAL A 116 12.52 3.13 6.00
N ALA A 117 13.70 3.63 6.36
CA ALA A 117 14.11 4.96 5.97
C ALA A 117 14.46 5.02 4.48
N VAL A 118 14.02 6.08 3.81
CA VAL A 118 14.42 6.41 2.43
C VAL A 118 14.95 7.84 2.40
N SER A 119 16.01 8.04 1.61
CA SER A 119 16.58 9.37 1.43
C SER A 119 16.02 10.01 0.17
N SER A 120 15.49 11.22 0.28
CA SER A 120 15.06 12.00 -0.86
C SER A 120 16.24 12.76 -1.48
N PRO A 121 16.27 12.93 -2.80
CA PRO A 121 17.27 13.75 -3.47
C PRO A 121 17.13 15.24 -3.17
N SER A 122 15.94 15.69 -2.74
CA SER A 122 15.63 17.05 -2.30
C SER A 122 14.42 17.07 -1.37
N GLU A 123 14.25 18.15 -0.61
CA GLU A 123 13.12 18.32 0.31
C GLU A 123 11.76 18.38 -0.42
N ASP A 124 11.75 18.83 -1.66
CA ASP A 124 10.53 18.95 -2.46
C ASP A 124 10.02 17.63 -3.03
N VAL A 125 10.81 16.56 -2.95
CA VAL A 125 10.45 15.24 -3.47
C VAL A 125 9.93 14.33 -2.37
N VAL A 126 8.63 14.05 -2.37
CA VAL A 126 8.00 13.13 -1.45
C VAL A 126 8.19 11.70 -1.94
N LEU A 127 8.98 10.93 -1.20
CA LEU A 127 9.20 9.49 -1.46
C LEU A 127 8.47 8.60 -0.46
N SER A 128 7.92 9.19 0.60
CA SER A 128 7.19 8.44 1.63
C SER A 128 5.93 7.80 1.05
N ARG A 129 5.79 6.49 1.24
CA ARG A 129 4.66 5.71 0.74
C ARG A 129 4.49 4.37 1.44
N TRP A 130 3.28 3.87 1.44
CA TRP A 130 3.00 2.49 1.78
C TRP A 130 3.28 1.58 0.58
N VAL A 131 3.97 0.48 0.81
CA VAL A 131 4.24 -0.58 -0.18
C VAL A 131 3.61 -1.87 0.35
N PRO A 132 2.47 -2.30 -0.20
CA PRO A 132 1.88 -3.59 0.14
C PRO A 132 2.66 -4.72 -0.54
N TYR A 133 2.83 -5.84 0.17
CA TYR A 133 3.46 -7.05 -0.36
C TYR A 133 2.42 -8.14 -0.58
N MET A 134 2.23 -8.50 -1.83
CA MET A 134 1.29 -9.54 -2.25
C MET A 134 1.96 -10.91 -2.25
N SER A 135 1.31 -11.89 -1.65
CA SER A 135 1.75 -13.28 -1.67
C SER A 135 1.67 -13.85 -3.08
N VAL A 136 2.76 -14.45 -3.52
CA VAL A 136 2.87 -15.18 -4.79
C VAL A 136 3.38 -16.59 -4.56
N SER A 137 3.16 -17.49 -5.53
CA SER A 137 3.65 -18.85 -5.44
C SER A 137 5.17 -18.94 -5.46
N ASP A 138 5.82 -18.09 -6.28
CA ASP A 138 7.27 -17.99 -6.42
C ASP A 138 7.65 -16.56 -6.84
N VAL A 139 8.55 -15.93 -6.08
CA VAL A 139 8.93 -14.52 -6.29
C VAL A 139 9.73 -14.34 -7.57
N ASP A 140 10.70 -15.23 -7.85
CA ASP A 140 11.57 -15.10 -9.02
C ASP A 140 10.78 -15.27 -10.32
N THR A 141 9.89 -16.25 -10.35
CA THR A 141 8.98 -16.45 -11.47
C THR A 141 8.05 -15.25 -11.68
N SER A 142 7.52 -14.69 -10.59
CA SER A 142 6.64 -13.51 -10.67
C SER A 142 7.39 -12.27 -11.14
N VAL A 143 8.63 -12.05 -10.69
CA VAL A 143 9.50 -10.97 -11.17
C VAL A 143 9.80 -11.16 -12.67
N GLY A 144 10.12 -12.37 -13.11
CA GLY A 144 10.32 -12.67 -14.54
C GLY A 144 9.10 -12.33 -15.39
N ARG A 145 7.90 -12.73 -14.94
CA ARG A 145 6.63 -12.40 -15.62
C ARG A 145 6.37 -10.90 -15.64
N ALA A 146 6.62 -10.21 -14.51
CA ALA A 146 6.45 -8.77 -14.41
C ALA A 146 7.38 -8.03 -15.39
N THR A 147 8.64 -8.44 -15.49
CA THR A 147 9.62 -7.86 -16.42
C THR A 147 9.17 -8.05 -17.87
N VAL A 148 8.74 -9.25 -18.24
CA VAL A 148 8.20 -9.54 -19.59
C VAL A 148 6.95 -8.71 -19.87
N ALA A 149 6.11 -8.49 -18.86
CA ALA A 149 4.92 -7.65 -18.94
C ALA A 149 5.23 -6.14 -18.90
N GLY A 150 6.51 -5.73 -18.82
CA GLY A 150 6.98 -4.34 -18.93
C GLY A 150 7.07 -3.59 -17.59
N ALA A 151 7.14 -4.30 -16.46
CA ALA A 151 7.43 -3.69 -15.17
C ALA A 151 8.92 -3.35 -15.00
N THR A 152 9.19 -2.38 -14.15
CA THR A 152 10.54 -2.09 -13.65
C THR A 152 10.77 -2.81 -12.33
N VAL A 153 11.89 -3.50 -12.17
CA VAL A 153 12.29 -4.11 -10.90
C VAL A 153 13.01 -3.07 -10.05
N LEU A 154 12.37 -2.60 -8.99
CA LEU A 154 12.94 -1.63 -8.06
C LEU A 154 13.85 -2.30 -7.03
N VAL A 155 13.44 -3.47 -6.53
CA VAL A 155 14.22 -4.32 -5.63
C VAL A 155 14.22 -5.74 -6.18
N SER A 156 15.37 -6.22 -6.56
CA SER A 156 15.53 -7.60 -7.06
C SER A 156 15.13 -8.63 -6.02
N ALA A 157 14.67 -9.79 -6.49
CA ALA A 157 14.29 -10.89 -5.62
C ALA A 157 15.43 -11.26 -4.67
N ARG A 158 15.16 -11.21 -3.37
CA ARG A 158 16.14 -11.48 -2.31
C ARG A 158 15.52 -12.13 -1.09
N ASP A 159 16.34 -12.87 -0.36
CA ASP A 159 15.92 -13.48 0.90
C ASP A 159 15.90 -12.44 2.02
N VAL A 160 14.87 -12.54 2.85
CA VAL A 160 14.69 -11.82 4.11
C VAL A 160 14.44 -12.82 5.24
N ASN A 161 14.41 -12.34 6.50
CA ASN A 161 14.25 -13.23 7.66
C ASN A 161 13.08 -14.21 7.55
N LEU A 162 11.93 -13.75 7.07
CA LEU A 162 10.70 -14.54 7.03
C LEU A 162 10.37 -15.08 5.64
N GLY A 163 11.21 -14.90 4.64
CA GLY A 163 10.88 -15.39 3.30
C GLY A 163 11.75 -14.81 2.19
N ARG A 164 11.16 -14.69 1.01
CA ARG A 164 11.75 -14.07 -0.17
C ARG A 164 10.85 -12.95 -0.68
N VAL A 165 11.43 -11.82 -1.04
CA VAL A 165 10.69 -10.63 -1.48
C VAL A 165 11.33 -9.99 -2.71
N ALA A 166 10.51 -9.21 -3.44
CA ALA A 166 10.95 -8.29 -4.48
C ALA A 166 10.02 -7.07 -4.48
N VAL A 167 10.43 -5.96 -5.09
CA VAL A 167 9.56 -4.80 -5.32
C VAL A 167 9.58 -4.46 -6.79
N ILE A 168 8.41 -4.31 -7.39
CA ILE A 168 8.21 -3.95 -8.79
C ILE A 168 7.42 -2.66 -8.90
N GLU A 169 7.63 -1.97 -9.99
CA GLU A 169 6.84 -0.84 -10.45
C GLU A 169 6.18 -1.25 -11.76
N ASP A 170 4.85 -1.23 -11.83
CA ASP A 170 4.12 -1.57 -13.05
C ASP A 170 4.24 -0.48 -14.13
N LYS A 171 3.60 -0.69 -15.28
CA LYS A 171 3.64 0.26 -16.40
C LYS A 171 3.04 1.63 -16.08
N GLU A 172 2.11 1.67 -15.15
CA GLU A 172 1.47 2.91 -14.70
C GLU A 172 2.21 3.56 -13.52
N LYS A 173 3.36 2.99 -13.08
CA LYS A 173 4.20 3.46 -11.97
C LYS A 173 3.65 3.11 -10.58
N ALA A 174 2.65 2.24 -10.48
CA ALA A 174 2.21 1.74 -9.18
C ALA A 174 3.22 0.71 -8.64
N ILE A 175 3.59 0.87 -7.36
CA ILE A 175 4.62 0.06 -6.71
C ILE A 175 3.97 -1.02 -5.86
N LEU A 176 4.39 -2.28 -6.08
CA LEU A 176 3.94 -3.44 -5.34
C LEU A 176 5.13 -4.32 -4.92
N GLY A 177 5.11 -4.76 -3.68
CA GLY A 177 5.97 -5.84 -3.20
C GLY A 177 5.40 -7.20 -3.59
N LEU A 178 6.28 -8.13 -3.91
CA LEU A 178 5.98 -9.54 -4.09
C LEU A 178 6.62 -10.31 -2.94
N ALA A 179 5.91 -11.24 -2.33
CA ALA A 179 6.40 -11.96 -1.17
C ALA A 179 6.08 -13.46 -1.23
N ARG A 180 7.00 -14.26 -0.71
CA ARG A 180 6.80 -15.67 -0.41
C ARG A 180 7.36 -15.98 0.97
N SER A 181 6.47 -16.19 1.92
CA SER A 181 6.85 -16.50 3.30
C SER A 181 7.39 -17.92 3.44
N ARG A 182 8.41 -18.13 4.28
CA ARG A 182 8.92 -19.43 4.68
C ARG A 182 8.12 -20.08 5.80
N ILE A 183 7.48 -19.26 6.63
CA ILE A 183 6.67 -19.72 7.77
C ILE A 183 5.18 -19.85 7.43
N GLY A 184 4.80 -19.51 6.19
CA GLY A 184 3.41 -19.41 5.75
C GLY A 184 2.92 -17.97 5.72
N ASP A 185 1.81 -17.75 5.03
CA ASP A 185 1.16 -16.45 5.04
C ASP A 185 0.24 -16.33 6.27
N PRO A 186 0.08 -15.15 6.89
CA PRO A 186 -0.89 -14.97 7.95
C PRO A 186 -2.28 -15.48 7.51
N ASP A 187 -2.93 -16.27 8.34
CA ASP A 187 -4.24 -16.85 8.02
C ASP A 187 -5.30 -15.77 7.74
N ASP A 188 -6.34 -16.15 7.02
CA ASP A 188 -7.47 -15.27 6.78
C ASP A 188 -8.21 -15.00 8.11
N ILE A 189 -8.48 -13.72 8.36
CA ILE A 189 -9.23 -13.31 9.56
C ILE A 189 -10.70 -13.65 9.31
N THR A 190 -11.29 -14.48 10.18
CA THR A 190 -12.70 -14.89 10.12
C THR A 190 -13.61 -14.01 10.97
N THR A 191 -13.03 -13.15 11.80
CA THR A 191 -13.74 -12.17 12.64
C THR A 191 -13.61 -10.78 12.08
N ALA A 192 -14.43 -9.82 12.55
CA ALA A 192 -14.24 -8.42 12.19
C ALA A 192 -12.82 -7.97 12.53
N PRO A 193 -12.10 -7.33 11.60
CA PRO A 193 -10.75 -6.87 11.85
C PRO A 193 -10.74 -5.80 12.94
N ALA A 194 -9.76 -5.87 13.84
CA ALA A 194 -9.58 -4.86 14.88
C ALA A 194 -9.05 -3.54 14.28
N PRO A 195 -9.35 -2.39 14.91
CA PRO A 195 -8.76 -1.11 14.56
C PRO A 195 -7.22 -1.16 14.55
N GLY A 196 -6.58 -0.34 13.71
CA GLY A 196 -5.14 -0.29 13.55
C GLY A 196 -4.54 -1.44 12.73
N ARG A 197 -5.36 -2.22 12.03
CA ARG A 197 -4.90 -3.28 11.12
C ARG A 197 -5.26 -2.98 9.68
N VAL A 198 -4.51 -3.54 8.74
CA VAL A 198 -4.87 -3.50 7.33
C VAL A 198 -6.11 -4.34 7.11
N VAL A 199 -7.11 -3.74 6.48
CA VAL A 199 -8.42 -4.37 6.23
C VAL A 199 -8.71 -4.57 4.76
N TRP A 200 -8.06 -3.80 3.90
CA TRP A 200 -8.18 -3.89 2.45
C TRP A 200 -6.99 -3.23 1.75
N THR A 201 -6.82 -3.53 0.47
CA THR A 201 -5.84 -2.86 -0.41
C THR A 201 -6.46 -2.70 -1.79
N GLU A 202 -6.35 -1.50 -2.36
CA GLU A 202 -6.87 -1.20 -3.70
C GLU A 202 -5.81 -0.52 -4.57
N LEU A 203 -5.80 -0.87 -5.84
CA LEU A 203 -5.07 -0.11 -6.84
C LEU A 203 -5.98 0.95 -7.46
N LEU A 204 -5.58 2.21 -7.33
CA LEU A 204 -6.10 3.30 -8.16
C LEU A 204 -5.30 3.29 -9.47
N SER A 205 -5.94 3.01 -10.59
CA SER A 205 -5.30 2.79 -11.89
C SER A 205 -5.92 3.68 -12.96
N ASN A 206 -5.12 4.17 -13.90
CA ASN A 206 -5.63 4.92 -15.04
C ASN A 206 -6.20 3.99 -16.12
N ASP A 207 -5.79 2.71 -16.15
CA ASP A 207 -6.37 1.66 -16.97
C ASP A 207 -6.59 0.38 -16.14
N PRO A 208 -7.71 0.28 -15.39
CA PRO A 208 -8.02 -0.87 -14.54
C PRO A 208 -8.00 -2.21 -15.28
N GLN A 209 -8.38 -2.21 -16.57
CA GLN A 209 -8.41 -3.43 -17.38
C GLN A 209 -6.99 -3.93 -17.66
N ALA A 210 -6.10 -3.05 -18.12
CA ALA A 210 -4.70 -3.40 -18.35
C ALA A 210 -3.99 -3.78 -17.04
N ALA A 211 -4.23 -3.04 -15.96
CA ALA A 211 -3.70 -3.36 -14.64
C ALA A 211 -4.16 -4.74 -14.16
N SER A 212 -5.44 -5.05 -14.32
CA SER A 212 -5.99 -6.36 -13.97
C SER A 212 -5.29 -7.50 -14.71
N GLN A 213 -5.09 -7.38 -16.03
CA GLN A 213 -4.38 -8.38 -16.84
C GLN A 213 -2.92 -8.56 -16.39
N PHE A 214 -2.27 -7.44 -16.07
CA PHE A 214 -0.91 -7.44 -15.54
C PHE A 214 -0.81 -8.24 -14.24
N TYR A 215 -1.64 -7.93 -13.25
CA TYR A 215 -1.58 -8.61 -11.94
C TYR A 215 -2.06 -10.06 -12.00
N GLN A 216 -2.97 -10.42 -12.90
CA GLN A 216 -3.30 -11.83 -13.16
C GLN A 216 -2.07 -12.60 -13.65
N THR A 217 -1.31 -12.02 -14.58
CA THR A 217 -0.08 -12.63 -15.12
C THR A 217 1.01 -12.75 -14.05
N VAL A 218 1.24 -11.67 -13.30
CA VAL A 218 2.35 -11.57 -12.34
C VAL A 218 2.09 -12.40 -11.09
N ALA A 219 0.92 -12.23 -10.48
CA ALA A 219 0.60 -12.85 -9.19
C ALA A 219 -0.14 -14.20 -9.32
N GLY A 220 -0.66 -14.53 -10.50
CA GLY A 220 -1.43 -15.78 -10.68
C GLY A 220 -2.81 -15.72 -10.04
N VAL A 221 -3.39 -14.54 -9.91
CA VAL A 221 -4.76 -14.30 -9.44
C VAL A 221 -5.74 -14.32 -10.60
N THR A 222 -7.02 -14.44 -10.29
CA THR A 222 -8.11 -14.21 -11.25
C THR A 222 -8.71 -12.82 -11.00
N ALA A 223 -9.39 -12.28 -12.01
CA ALA A 223 -10.09 -11.01 -11.88
C ALA A 223 -11.54 -11.13 -12.32
N ARG A 224 -12.42 -10.39 -11.67
CA ARG A 224 -13.82 -10.21 -12.05
C ARG A 224 -14.26 -8.79 -11.79
N THR A 225 -15.15 -8.28 -12.63
CA THR A 225 -15.75 -6.96 -12.45
C THR A 225 -17.07 -7.09 -11.73
N ILE A 226 -17.32 -6.18 -10.80
CA ILE A 226 -18.62 -5.97 -10.16
C ILE A 226 -19.02 -4.50 -10.30
N GLU A 227 -20.31 -4.22 -10.32
CA GLU A 227 -20.81 -2.86 -10.26
C GLU A 227 -20.87 -2.42 -8.79
N ARG A 228 -20.32 -1.25 -8.50
CA ARG A 228 -20.44 -0.57 -7.21
C ARG A 228 -21.06 0.82 -7.41
N HIS A 229 -21.50 1.40 -6.33
CA HIS A 229 -21.89 2.82 -6.32
C HIS A 229 -20.66 3.66 -6.69
N GLY A 230 -20.65 4.22 -7.90
CA GLY A 230 -19.47 4.96 -8.45
C GLY A 230 -18.84 4.30 -9.68
N GLY A 231 -19.34 3.15 -10.13
CA GLY A 231 -18.95 2.51 -11.38
C GLY A 231 -18.28 1.14 -11.23
N PRO A 232 -17.70 0.63 -12.32
CA PRO A 232 -17.06 -0.67 -12.36
C PRO A 232 -15.92 -0.78 -11.34
N TYR A 233 -15.89 -1.89 -10.62
CA TYR A 233 -14.86 -2.23 -9.65
C TYR A 233 -14.34 -3.64 -9.94
N MET A 234 -13.04 -3.79 -10.11
CA MET A 234 -12.43 -5.09 -10.37
C MET A 234 -11.90 -5.71 -9.09
N LEU A 235 -12.24 -6.95 -8.86
CA LEU A 235 -11.75 -7.76 -7.74
C LEU A 235 -10.69 -8.72 -8.23
N LEU A 236 -9.51 -8.67 -7.62
CA LEU A 236 -8.47 -9.69 -7.77
C LEU A 236 -8.71 -10.78 -6.73
N SER A 237 -8.81 -12.02 -7.18
CA SER A 237 -9.14 -13.16 -6.31
C SER A 237 -8.06 -14.23 -6.39
N GLY A 238 -7.67 -14.77 -5.24
CA GLY A 238 -6.80 -15.91 -5.13
C GLY A 238 -7.54 -17.08 -4.48
N ARG A 239 -7.58 -18.24 -5.18
CA ARG A 239 -8.30 -19.42 -4.71
C ARG A 239 -9.78 -19.19 -4.39
N GLY A 240 -10.43 -18.32 -5.15
CA GLY A 240 -11.85 -18.00 -4.98
C GLY A 240 -12.15 -17.00 -3.86
N ILE A 241 -11.13 -16.43 -3.21
CA ILE A 241 -11.28 -15.41 -2.17
C ILE A 241 -10.81 -14.07 -2.75
N ASP A 242 -11.60 -13.03 -2.58
CA ASP A 242 -11.23 -11.67 -2.99
C ASP A 242 -10.07 -11.17 -2.13
N ARG A 243 -9.03 -10.65 -2.77
CA ARG A 243 -7.76 -10.30 -2.12
C ARG A 243 -7.41 -8.84 -2.22
N ALA A 244 -7.78 -8.19 -3.30
CA ALA A 244 -7.54 -6.78 -3.55
C ALA A 244 -8.55 -6.22 -4.55
N GLY A 245 -8.64 -4.91 -4.63
CA GLY A 245 -9.46 -4.21 -5.60
C GLY A 245 -8.64 -3.46 -6.63
N ILE A 246 -9.24 -3.17 -7.78
CA ILE A 246 -8.73 -2.19 -8.75
C ILE A 246 -9.91 -1.32 -9.15
N LEU A 247 -9.71 -0.02 -9.13
CA LEU A 247 -10.70 0.94 -9.63
C LEU A 247 -10.04 2.04 -10.45
N LYS A 248 -10.82 2.69 -11.28
CA LYS A 248 -10.38 3.84 -12.07
C LYS A 248 -9.94 4.94 -11.11
N ASN A 249 -8.78 5.52 -11.38
CA ASN A 249 -8.30 6.70 -10.67
C ASN A 249 -9.34 7.82 -10.78
N PRO A 250 -9.70 8.49 -9.68
CA PRO A 250 -10.72 9.54 -9.70
C PRO A 250 -10.29 10.79 -10.49
N SER A 251 -8.99 10.93 -10.77
CA SER A 251 -8.43 12.01 -11.60
C SER A 251 -7.41 11.43 -12.56
N ASP A 252 -7.47 11.82 -13.83
CA ASP A 252 -6.51 11.40 -14.84
C ASP A 252 -5.09 11.99 -14.57
N ASP A 253 -4.99 13.06 -13.79
CA ASP A 253 -3.73 13.66 -13.37
C ASP A 253 -3.13 13.00 -12.10
N ALA A 254 -3.89 12.15 -11.42
CA ALA A 254 -3.39 11.47 -10.23
C ALA A 254 -2.51 10.27 -10.61
N ALA A 255 -1.39 10.13 -9.92
CA ALA A 255 -0.52 8.97 -10.12
C ALA A 255 -1.21 7.69 -9.64
N PRO A 256 -1.11 6.59 -10.38
CA PRO A 256 -1.57 5.28 -9.92
C PRO A 256 -0.87 4.88 -8.62
N VAL A 257 -1.64 4.29 -7.71
CA VAL A 257 -1.14 3.93 -6.38
C VAL A 257 -1.87 2.72 -5.80
N TRP A 258 -1.12 1.85 -5.15
CA TRP A 258 -1.68 0.85 -4.25
C TRP A 258 -2.03 1.50 -2.92
N LEU A 259 -3.30 1.71 -2.67
CA LEU A 259 -3.83 2.34 -1.46
C LEU A 259 -4.11 1.28 -0.39
N THR A 260 -3.42 1.39 0.75
CA THR A 260 -3.64 0.53 1.90
C THR A 260 -4.71 1.11 2.81
N TYR A 261 -5.67 0.29 3.22
CA TYR A 261 -6.78 0.65 4.11
C TYR A 261 -6.52 0.14 5.51
N PHE A 262 -6.48 1.03 6.48
CA PHE A 262 -6.41 0.69 7.90
C PHE A 262 -7.76 0.82 8.56
N GLY A 263 -8.11 -0.18 9.37
CA GLY A 263 -9.35 -0.18 10.12
C GLY A 263 -9.35 0.87 11.23
N VAL A 264 -10.47 1.56 11.40
CA VAL A 264 -10.75 2.48 12.50
C VAL A 264 -12.18 2.30 13.00
N GLU A 265 -12.46 2.63 14.24
CA GLU A 265 -13.82 2.57 14.77
C GLU A 265 -14.69 3.67 14.15
N ASP A 266 -14.19 4.88 14.08
CA ASP A 266 -14.86 6.04 13.50
C ASP A 266 -13.93 6.85 12.60
N PRO A 267 -14.17 6.89 11.28
CA PRO A 267 -13.34 7.63 10.34
C PRO A 267 -13.32 9.14 10.58
N VAL A 268 -14.39 9.72 11.14
CA VAL A 268 -14.44 11.18 11.41
C VAL A 268 -13.47 11.53 12.53
N SER A 269 -13.55 10.84 13.65
CA SER A 269 -12.63 11.04 14.78
C SER A 269 -11.18 10.70 14.41
N ALA A 270 -10.98 9.65 13.59
CA ALA A 270 -9.66 9.27 13.12
C ALA A 270 -9.06 10.32 12.18
N ALA A 271 -9.85 10.91 11.28
CA ALA A 271 -9.42 11.99 10.40
C ALA A 271 -9.00 13.24 11.20
N ALA A 272 -9.78 13.63 12.24
CA ALA A 272 -9.40 14.72 13.13
C ALA A 272 -8.08 14.45 13.87
N ARG A 273 -7.84 13.19 14.29
CA ARG A 273 -6.55 12.78 14.90
C ARG A 273 -5.40 12.84 13.92
N VAL A 274 -5.62 12.49 12.64
CA VAL A 274 -4.59 12.63 11.59
C VAL A 274 -4.10 14.06 11.53
N GLU A 275 -5.01 15.06 11.47
CA GLU A 275 -4.64 16.48 11.43
C GLU A 275 -3.93 16.91 12.73
N ALA A 276 -4.44 16.51 13.89
CA ALA A 276 -3.81 16.80 15.18
C ALA A 276 -2.39 16.24 15.32
N LEU A 277 -2.07 15.14 14.59
CA LEU A 277 -0.75 14.52 14.56
C LEU A 277 0.14 15.03 13.40
N GLY A 278 -0.31 16.07 12.67
CA GLY A 278 0.46 16.72 11.61
C GLY A 278 0.29 16.09 10.22
N GLY A 279 -0.59 15.11 10.06
CA GLY A 279 -1.00 14.59 8.76
C GLY A 279 -2.01 15.48 8.05
N LYS A 280 -2.51 15.04 6.89
CA LYS A 280 -3.51 15.79 6.11
C LYS A 280 -4.69 14.90 5.73
N VAL A 281 -5.89 15.48 5.75
CA VAL A 281 -7.09 14.84 5.21
C VAL A 281 -7.22 15.23 3.74
N ILE A 282 -7.15 14.24 2.86
CA ILE A 282 -7.27 14.40 1.39
C ILE A 282 -8.71 14.28 0.96
N LEU A 283 -9.40 13.25 1.46
CA LEU A 283 -10.84 13.06 1.28
C LEU A 283 -11.44 12.80 2.66
N ALA A 284 -12.26 13.74 3.13
CA ALA A 284 -12.98 13.60 4.39
C ALA A 284 -14.11 12.58 4.27
N PRO A 285 -14.51 11.93 5.38
CA PRO A 285 -15.69 11.07 5.40
C PRO A 285 -16.91 11.85 4.96
N SER A 286 -17.68 11.32 4.00
CA SER A 286 -18.90 11.94 3.50
C SER A 286 -19.86 10.88 2.99
N ALA A 287 -21.15 11.19 2.95
CA ALA A 287 -22.16 10.28 2.43
C ALA A 287 -21.90 9.83 0.99
N GLN A 288 -21.18 10.66 0.20
CA GLN A 288 -20.81 10.35 -1.17
C GLN A 288 -19.58 9.42 -1.24
N LEU A 289 -18.81 9.30 -0.16
CA LEU A 289 -17.62 8.48 -0.07
C LEU A 289 -17.91 7.24 0.79
N ARG A 290 -18.40 6.18 0.17
CA ARG A 290 -18.77 4.91 0.83
C ARG A 290 -19.65 5.12 2.07
N ASP A 291 -20.68 5.95 1.94
CA ASP A 291 -21.63 6.25 3.03
C ASP A 291 -20.95 6.78 4.32
N GLY A 292 -19.87 7.53 4.18
CA GLY A 292 -19.12 8.10 5.30
C GLY A 292 -18.22 7.11 6.05
N THR A 293 -18.07 5.90 5.54
CA THR A 293 -17.30 4.83 6.21
C THR A 293 -15.81 4.86 5.96
N MET A 294 -15.32 5.83 5.17
CA MET A 294 -13.89 5.94 4.89
C MET A 294 -13.41 7.39 4.80
N ALA A 295 -12.10 7.56 4.95
CA ALA A 295 -11.35 8.77 4.61
C ALA A 295 -10.07 8.41 3.87
N VAL A 296 -9.52 9.34 3.08
CA VAL A 296 -8.18 9.23 2.51
C VAL A 296 -7.32 10.32 3.12
N VAL A 297 -6.15 9.94 3.59
CA VAL A 297 -5.29 10.82 4.40
C VAL A 297 -3.81 10.61 4.02
N THR A 298 -2.96 11.55 4.41
CA THR A 298 -1.50 11.34 4.43
C THR A 298 -0.96 11.46 5.84
N ASP A 299 0.13 10.77 6.09
CA ASP A 299 0.94 11.05 7.27
C ASP A 299 1.74 12.35 7.10
N PRO A 300 2.45 12.84 8.14
CA PRO A 300 3.24 14.07 8.05
C PRO A 300 4.38 14.01 7.02
N THR A 301 4.83 12.82 6.64
CA THR A 301 5.89 12.62 5.64
C THR A 301 5.35 12.49 4.21
N GLY A 302 4.01 12.51 4.05
CA GLY A 302 3.31 12.48 2.77
C GLY A 302 2.86 11.10 2.31
N ALA A 303 3.04 10.05 3.09
CA ALA A 303 2.56 8.70 2.73
C ALA A 303 1.03 8.63 2.75
N LEU A 304 0.45 8.31 1.59
CA LEU A 304 -1.01 8.22 1.38
C LEU A 304 -1.54 6.87 1.88
N PHE A 305 -2.68 6.89 2.59
CA PHE A 305 -3.42 5.70 3.01
C PHE A 305 -4.89 6.02 3.24
N ALA A 306 -5.71 4.99 3.39
CA ALA A 306 -7.12 5.13 3.70
C ALA A 306 -7.44 4.66 5.12
N LEU A 307 -8.43 5.29 5.74
CA LEU A 307 -9.08 4.88 6.97
C LEU A 307 -10.42 4.26 6.61
N GLN A 308 -10.71 3.07 7.11
CA GLN A 308 -11.97 2.37 6.84
C GLN A 308 -12.63 1.99 8.15
N LYS A 309 -13.91 2.33 8.30
CA LYS A 309 -14.69 1.89 9.46
C LYS A 309 -14.69 0.37 9.54
N VAL A 310 -14.38 -0.16 10.73
CA VAL A 310 -14.48 -1.58 11.07
C VAL A 310 -15.27 -1.74 12.36
N GLY A 311 -15.91 -2.86 12.52
CA GLY A 311 -16.69 -3.13 13.73
C GLY A 311 -18.07 -2.50 13.69
N SER A 312 -19.01 -3.17 14.14
CA SER A 312 -20.00 -3.14 15.23
C SER A 312 -20.78 -4.42 15.22
#